data_2c4ae233af7dc6179c9f55e32e4c6395
#
_entry.id   2c4ae233af7dc6179c9f55e32e4c6395
#
_cell.length_a   1.000
_cell.length_b   1.000
_cell.length_c   1.000
_cell.angle_alpha   90.00
_cell.angle_beta   90.00
_cell.angle_gamma   90.00
#
_symmetry.space_group_name_H-M   'P 1'
#
loop_
_entity.id
_entity.type
_entity.pdbx_description
1 polymer ?
#
loop_
_entity_poly.entity_id
_entity_poly.type
_entity_poly.pdbx_seq_one_letter_code
_entity_poly.pdbx_strand_id
1 'polypeptide(L)'
;MNLVVAGTDDSLVEQLSFKLPSTASYAVERRLVSSHPSGASQFAPDGVRVARFVLTGENWLDPSTLRMAFKLKNTHATNTLQLASGPWCLFDQVRLLIGGIECERIGPYYGRQHELFRHLLMPNAYNVESTVEDGQDYNAAVFPQVQPKVIGPGQYISLNLT
;
A
#
# COMPACT_ATOMS: atom_id res chain seq x y z
N MET A 1 -32.11 6.54 -42.83
CA MET A 1 -32.41 7.65 -41.89
C MET A 1 -31.96 7.34 -40.46
N ASN A 2 -31.10 6.35 -40.23
CA ASN A 2 -30.65 5.93 -38.90
C ASN A 2 -29.19 6.29 -38.57
N LEU A 3 -28.46 6.89 -39.53
CA LEU A 3 -27.04 7.23 -39.32
C LEU A 3 -26.82 8.54 -38.52
N VAL A 4 -27.82 9.45 -38.51
CA VAL A 4 -27.69 10.74 -37.81
C VAL A 4 -27.93 10.59 -36.29
N VAL A 5 -28.77 9.61 -35.88
CA VAL A 5 -29.10 9.39 -34.47
C VAL A 5 -27.93 8.71 -33.77
N ALA A 6 -27.27 7.75 -34.41
CA ALA A 6 -26.11 7.05 -33.83
C ALA A 6 -24.91 7.99 -33.61
N GLY A 7 -24.67 8.92 -34.55
CA GLY A 7 -23.59 9.88 -34.42
C GLY A 7 -23.78 10.94 -33.32
N THR A 8 -25.02 11.28 -33.01
CA THR A 8 -25.34 12.20 -31.89
C THR A 8 -25.24 11.56 -30.54
N ASP A 9 -25.61 10.28 -30.42
CA ASP A 9 -25.51 9.57 -29.18
C ASP A 9 -24.02 9.30 -28.80
N ASP A 10 -23.20 8.96 -29.78
CA ASP A 10 -21.77 8.73 -29.56
C ASP A 10 -21.05 10.02 -29.16
N SER A 11 -21.42 11.18 -29.78
CA SER A 11 -20.83 12.46 -29.42
C SER A 11 -21.24 12.93 -28.01
N LEU A 12 -22.44 12.62 -27.58
CA LEU A 12 -22.91 12.95 -26.22
C LEU A 12 -22.23 12.10 -25.16
N VAL A 13 -22.04 10.81 -25.42
CA VAL A 13 -21.32 9.89 -24.54
C VAL A 13 -19.84 10.26 -24.46
N GLU A 14 -19.23 10.67 -25.57
CA GLU A 14 -17.84 11.08 -25.61
C GLU A 14 -17.61 12.40 -24.83
N GLN A 15 -18.54 13.33 -24.89
CA GLN A 15 -18.50 14.58 -24.12
C GLN A 15 -18.72 14.35 -22.61
N LEU A 16 -19.46 13.34 -22.23
CA LEU A 16 -19.65 12.93 -20.83
C LEU A 16 -18.53 12.02 -20.32
N SER A 17 -17.75 11.45 -21.23
CA SER A 17 -16.60 10.64 -20.87
C SER A 17 -15.44 11.58 -20.54
N PHE A 18 -15.12 11.75 -19.27
CA PHE A 18 -13.93 12.46 -18.79
C PHE A 18 -12.60 11.80 -19.18
N LYS A 19 -12.58 11.03 -20.27
CA LYS A 19 -11.37 10.46 -20.84
C LYS A 19 -10.61 11.53 -21.60
N LEU A 20 -9.35 11.71 -21.25
CA LEU A 20 -8.43 12.56 -21.99
C LEU A 20 -8.25 12.01 -23.42
N PRO A 21 -8.14 12.89 -24.44
CA PRO A 21 -7.88 12.46 -25.80
C PRO A 21 -6.67 11.55 -25.91
N SER A 22 -6.79 10.43 -26.61
CA SER A 22 -5.74 9.42 -26.75
C SER A 22 -4.44 9.92 -27.41
N THR A 23 -4.52 11.05 -28.12
CA THR A 23 -3.41 11.69 -28.83
C THR A 23 -2.60 12.66 -27.98
N ALA A 24 -3.06 13.02 -26.77
CA ALA A 24 -2.37 13.96 -25.91
C ALA A 24 -1.65 13.21 -24.78
N SER A 25 -0.32 13.29 -24.73
CA SER A 25 0.44 12.85 -23.58
C SER A 25 0.59 14.01 -22.60
N TYR A 26 -0.12 13.95 -21.48
CA TYR A 26 -0.03 14.96 -20.41
C TYR A 26 1.07 14.65 -19.41
N ALA A 27 1.60 13.44 -19.41
CA ALA A 27 2.72 13.05 -18.57
C ALA A 27 4.03 13.32 -19.31
N VAL A 28 4.73 14.36 -18.91
CA VAL A 28 6.04 14.74 -19.45
C VAL A 28 7.14 13.97 -18.74
N GLU A 29 7.00 13.75 -17.43
CA GLU A 29 7.98 13.10 -16.59
C GLU A 29 7.29 12.34 -15.46
N ARG A 30 7.85 11.17 -15.08
CA ARG A 30 7.50 10.47 -13.85
C ARG A 30 8.69 10.49 -12.92
N ARG A 31 8.46 10.93 -11.69
CA ARG A 31 9.51 11.06 -10.68
C ARG A 31 9.10 10.38 -9.38
N LEU A 32 9.99 9.57 -8.84
CA LEU A 32 9.83 8.99 -7.51
C LEU A 32 10.28 10.01 -6.46
N VAL A 33 9.44 10.29 -5.49
CA VAL A 33 9.72 11.20 -4.39
C VAL A 33 9.58 10.46 -3.06
N SER A 34 10.58 10.60 -2.19
CA SER A 34 10.51 10.07 -0.83
C SER A 34 9.96 11.11 0.13
N SER A 35 8.93 10.74 0.88
CA SER A 35 8.37 11.55 1.96
C SER A 35 8.62 10.90 3.31
N HIS A 36 8.99 11.69 4.30
CA HIS A 36 9.19 11.22 5.67
C HIS A 36 8.01 11.59 6.55
N PRO A 37 7.71 10.79 7.60
CA PRO A 37 6.63 11.12 8.51
C PRO A 37 6.92 12.43 9.25
N SER A 38 5.91 13.25 9.43
CA SER A 38 6.01 14.50 10.18
C SER A 38 5.95 14.23 11.68
N GLY A 39 6.88 14.80 12.42
CA GLY A 39 6.91 14.80 13.88
C GLY A 39 7.76 13.70 14.50
N ALA A 40 7.48 12.44 14.23
CA ALA A 40 8.21 11.32 14.82
C ALA A 40 8.87 10.45 13.74
N SER A 41 10.06 9.91 14.05
CA SER A 41 10.76 8.94 13.20
C SER A 41 10.69 7.50 13.76
N GLN A 42 10.20 7.34 14.99
CA GLN A 42 10.04 6.05 15.65
C GLN A 42 8.62 5.93 16.20
N PHE A 43 8.06 4.74 16.05
CA PHE A 43 6.69 4.41 16.44
C PHE A 43 6.73 3.16 17.31
N ALA A 44 6.00 3.18 18.42
CA ALA A 44 5.95 2.08 19.37
C ALA A 44 4.54 1.95 19.97
N PRO A 45 4.15 0.75 20.42
CA PRO A 45 2.81 0.52 20.99
C PRO A 45 2.52 1.37 22.24
N ASP A 46 3.55 1.69 22.99
CA ASP A 46 3.53 2.50 24.23
C ASP A 46 3.83 3.99 23.98
N GLY A 47 4.16 4.37 22.75
CA GLY A 47 4.55 5.72 22.36
C GLY A 47 3.68 6.29 21.24
N VAL A 48 4.35 6.91 20.25
CA VAL A 48 3.67 7.49 19.07
C VAL A 48 3.14 6.37 18.18
N ARG A 49 1.84 6.37 17.93
CA ARG A 49 1.11 5.35 17.14
C ARG A 49 0.61 5.82 15.79
N VAL A 50 0.74 7.10 15.49
CA VAL A 50 0.25 7.69 14.24
C VAL A 50 1.42 8.20 13.42
N ALA A 51 1.61 7.64 12.25
CA ALA A 51 2.52 8.15 11.23
C ALA A 51 1.74 9.03 10.25
N ARG A 52 2.09 10.30 10.16
CA ARG A 52 1.48 11.26 9.25
C ARG A 52 2.49 11.66 8.19
N PHE A 53 2.13 11.47 6.93
CA PHE A 53 2.89 11.91 5.78
C PHE A 53 2.18 13.10 5.14
N VAL A 54 2.94 14.14 4.83
CA VAL A 54 2.44 15.29 4.10
C VAL A 54 2.99 15.20 2.70
N LEU A 55 2.09 15.06 1.72
CA LEU A 55 2.43 15.05 0.31
C LEU A 55 2.19 16.45 -0.24
N THR A 56 3.17 17.03 -0.90
CA THR A 56 3.06 18.36 -1.51
C THR A 56 2.29 18.27 -2.81
N GLY A 57 1.34 19.18 -3.02
CA GLY A 57 0.47 19.20 -4.20
C GLY A 57 1.04 19.91 -5.42
N GLU A 58 2.38 20.00 -5.56
CA GLU A 58 3.00 20.70 -6.69
C GLU A 58 2.84 19.97 -8.03
N ASN A 59 2.62 18.64 -7.98
CA ASN A 59 2.50 17.78 -9.14
C ASN A 59 1.34 16.78 -8.97
N TRP A 60 0.99 16.10 -10.06
CA TRP A 60 0.02 15.02 -10.03
C TRP A 60 0.60 13.81 -9.29
N LEU A 61 -0.16 13.28 -8.33
CA LEU A 61 0.16 12.07 -7.60
C LEU A 61 -0.50 10.86 -8.29
N ASP A 62 0.28 9.82 -8.52
CA ASP A 62 -0.25 8.51 -8.90
C ASP A 62 -0.40 7.63 -7.63
N PRO A 63 -1.61 7.48 -7.09
CA PRO A 63 -1.82 6.76 -5.83
C PRO A 63 -1.47 5.27 -5.93
N SER A 64 -1.52 4.69 -7.13
CA SER A 64 -1.22 3.27 -7.35
C SER A 64 0.26 2.92 -7.10
N THR A 65 1.13 3.94 -7.08
CA THR A 65 2.57 3.77 -6.86
C THR A 65 3.00 4.07 -5.42
N LEU A 66 2.06 4.44 -4.55
CA LEU A 66 2.37 4.72 -3.15
C LEU A 66 2.85 3.45 -2.45
N ARG A 67 4.00 3.55 -1.80
CA ARG A 67 4.57 2.47 -0.99
C ARG A 67 5.11 3.04 0.30
N MET A 68 4.88 2.36 1.40
CA MET A 68 5.42 2.74 2.69
C MET A 68 6.53 1.76 3.10
N ALA A 69 7.77 2.24 3.09
CA ALA A 69 8.92 1.47 3.55
C ALA A 69 9.23 1.81 5.02
N PHE A 70 9.45 0.82 5.85
CA PHE A 70 9.80 1.00 7.25
C PHE A 70 10.67 -0.15 7.79
N LYS A 71 11.30 0.09 8.93
CA LYS A 71 12.06 -0.94 9.65
C LYS A 71 11.32 -1.35 10.91
N LEU A 72 11.08 -2.65 11.04
CA LEU A 72 10.56 -3.24 12.27
C LEU A 72 11.71 -3.78 13.10
N LYS A 73 11.85 -3.29 14.32
CA LYS A 73 12.89 -3.72 15.28
C LYS A 73 12.28 -4.53 16.42
N ASN A 74 12.85 -5.68 16.71
CA ASN A 74 12.56 -6.41 17.93
C ASN A 74 13.38 -5.79 19.09
N THR A 75 12.69 -5.15 20.03
CA THR A 75 13.31 -4.51 21.19
C THR A 75 13.43 -5.45 22.41
N HIS A 76 12.90 -6.67 22.33
CA HIS A 76 13.00 -7.62 23.41
C HIS A 76 14.43 -8.14 23.57
N ALA A 77 14.88 -8.37 24.81
CA ALA A 77 16.25 -8.77 25.10
C ALA A 77 16.55 -10.25 24.77
N THR A 78 15.56 -11.12 24.88
CA THR A 78 15.74 -12.58 24.76
C THR A 78 14.79 -13.26 23.79
N ASN A 79 13.57 -12.74 23.63
CA ASN A 79 12.54 -13.39 22.82
C ASN A 79 12.63 -12.98 21.35
N THR A 80 12.33 -13.92 20.49
CA THR A 80 12.14 -13.66 19.06
C THR A 80 10.77 -13.03 18.80
N LEU A 81 10.68 -12.23 17.76
CA LEU A 81 9.44 -11.66 17.23
C LEU A 81 9.15 -12.29 15.87
N GLN A 82 7.90 -12.67 15.68
CA GLN A 82 7.39 -13.11 14.39
C GLN A 82 6.07 -12.40 14.10
N LEU A 83 5.90 -11.87 12.89
CA LEU A 83 4.64 -11.28 12.49
C LEU A 83 3.58 -12.37 12.34
N ALA A 84 2.33 -12.05 12.65
CA ALA A 84 1.22 -12.98 12.45
C ALA A 84 0.93 -13.22 10.96
N SER A 85 1.28 -12.23 10.11
CA SER A 85 1.11 -12.23 8.68
C SER A 85 2.13 -11.28 8.05
N GLY A 86 1.80 -10.57 6.98
CA GLY A 86 2.67 -9.56 6.38
C GLY A 86 2.70 -8.21 7.15
N PRO A 87 3.35 -7.20 6.58
CA PRO A 87 3.53 -5.88 7.22
C PRO A 87 2.22 -5.16 7.54
N TRP A 88 1.15 -5.45 6.81
CA TRP A 88 -0.19 -4.90 7.04
C TRP A 88 -0.78 -5.20 8.41
N CYS A 89 -0.38 -6.29 9.06
CA CYS A 89 -0.88 -6.65 10.40
C CYS A 89 -0.52 -5.63 11.50
N LEU A 90 0.45 -4.76 11.23
CA LEU A 90 0.90 -3.70 12.15
C LEU A 90 0.02 -2.45 12.11
N PHE A 91 -0.85 -2.33 11.12
CA PHE A 91 -1.68 -1.15 10.91
C PHE A 91 -3.15 -1.45 11.21
N ASP A 92 -3.74 -0.65 12.08
CA ASP A 92 -5.17 -0.74 12.39
C ASP A 92 -6.00 0.06 11.40
N GLN A 93 -5.48 1.20 10.94
CA GLN A 93 -6.21 2.12 10.09
C GLN A 93 -5.30 2.89 9.15
N VAL A 94 -5.78 3.11 7.93
CA VAL A 94 -5.18 4.02 6.93
C VAL A 94 -6.20 5.09 6.57
N ARG A 95 -5.77 6.35 6.53
CA ARG A 95 -6.62 7.49 6.17
C ARG A 95 -5.97 8.33 5.09
N LEU A 96 -6.77 8.80 4.16
CA LEU A 96 -6.38 9.79 3.16
C LEU A 96 -7.10 11.10 3.44
N LEU A 97 -6.33 12.18 3.59
CA LEU A 97 -6.85 13.52 3.77
C LEU A 97 -6.42 14.40 2.59
N ILE A 98 -7.36 15.13 2.02
CA ILE A 98 -7.11 16.11 0.96
C ILE A 98 -7.59 17.47 1.46
N GLY A 99 -6.71 18.46 1.51
CA GLY A 99 -7.04 19.78 2.04
C GLY A 99 -7.51 19.78 3.50
N GLY A 100 -7.11 18.77 4.28
CA GLY A 100 -7.52 18.60 5.68
C GLY A 100 -8.86 17.86 5.85
N ILE A 101 -9.55 17.54 4.78
CA ILE A 101 -10.80 16.77 4.81
C ILE A 101 -10.47 15.28 4.60
N GLU A 102 -11.05 14.42 5.44
CA GLU A 102 -10.93 12.97 5.29
C GLU A 102 -11.74 12.51 4.07
N CYS A 103 -11.04 12.07 3.02
CA CYS A 103 -11.65 11.61 1.78
C CYS A 103 -11.86 10.09 1.79
N GLU A 104 -10.94 9.37 2.42
CA GLU A 104 -11.02 7.92 2.53
C GLU A 104 -10.48 7.46 3.88
N ARG A 105 -11.12 6.42 4.41
CA ARG A 105 -10.75 5.78 5.66
C ARG A 105 -10.92 4.27 5.53
N ILE A 106 -9.84 3.54 5.63
CA ILE A 106 -9.84 2.09 5.66
C ILE A 106 -9.53 1.66 7.10
N GLY A 107 -10.45 0.97 7.72
CA GLY A 107 -10.36 0.54 9.11
C GLY A 107 -11.58 0.96 9.96
N PRO A 108 -11.68 0.47 11.18
CA PRO A 108 -10.69 -0.30 11.93
C PRO A 108 -10.42 -1.70 11.36
N TYR A 109 -9.31 -2.32 11.79
CA TYR A 109 -8.87 -3.65 11.35
C TYR A 109 -8.35 -3.72 9.90
N TYR A 110 -7.69 -2.67 9.42
CA TYR A 110 -7.07 -2.63 8.10
C TYR A 110 -6.26 -3.90 7.78
N GLY A 111 -5.39 -4.33 8.69
CA GLY A 111 -4.55 -5.50 8.49
C GLY A 111 -5.33 -6.79 8.23
N ARG A 112 -6.48 -6.98 8.90
CA ARG A 112 -7.34 -8.16 8.68
C ARG A 112 -8.10 -8.07 7.36
N GLN A 113 -8.55 -6.89 7.00
CA GLN A 113 -9.23 -6.67 5.71
C GLN A 113 -8.26 -6.91 4.56
N HIS A 114 -7.05 -6.38 4.65
CA HIS A 114 -6.01 -6.58 3.65
C HIS A 114 -5.67 -8.08 3.49
N GLU A 115 -5.49 -8.80 4.59
CA GLU A 115 -5.23 -10.25 4.57
C GLU A 115 -6.35 -11.04 3.89
N LEU A 116 -7.61 -10.71 4.21
CA LEU A 116 -8.76 -11.33 3.58
C LEU A 116 -8.77 -11.12 2.07
N PHE A 117 -8.59 -9.88 1.61
CA PHE A 117 -8.55 -9.57 0.18
C PHE A 117 -7.36 -10.23 -0.52
N ARG A 118 -6.22 -10.27 0.13
CA ARG A 118 -5.04 -10.96 -0.40
C ARG A 118 -5.32 -12.44 -0.66
N HIS A 119 -5.89 -13.16 0.29
CA HIS A 119 -6.25 -14.56 0.12
C HIS A 119 -7.31 -14.80 -0.94
N LEU A 120 -8.24 -13.87 -1.12
CA LEU A 120 -9.31 -14.00 -2.11
C LEU A 120 -8.87 -13.64 -3.54
N LEU A 121 -7.98 -12.66 -3.69
CA LEU A 121 -7.67 -12.04 -4.98
C LEU A 121 -6.30 -12.44 -5.54
N MET A 122 -5.38 -12.91 -4.70
CA MET A 122 -4.01 -13.17 -5.12
C MET A 122 -3.78 -14.66 -5.43
N PRO A 123 -3.24 -14.99 -6.62
CA PRO A 123 -2.80 -16.34 -6.93
C PRO A 123 -1.66 -16.78 -5.98
N ASN A 124 -1.56 -18.09 -5.73
CA ASN A 124 -0.50 -18.66 -4.88
C ASN A 124 0.92 -18.29 -5.34
N ALA A 125 1.14 -18.12 -6.64
CA ALA A 125 2.43 -17.68 -7.20
C ALA A 125 2.86 -16.31 -6.67
N TYR A 126 1.92 -15.36 -6.54
CA TYR A 126 2.21 -14.04 -6.00
C TYR A 126 2.67 -14.08 -4.54
N ASN A 127 2.11 -14.97 -3.75
CA ASN A 127 2.53 -15.15 -2.35
C ASN A 127 3.99 -15.59 -2.22
N VAL A 128 4.53 -16.28 -3.22
CA VAL A 128 5.93 -16.71 -3.26
C VAL A 128 6.85 -15.56 -3.73
N GLU A 129 6.40 -14.78 -4.70
CA GLU A 129 7.21 -13.70 -5.30
C GLU A 129 7.36 -12.48 -4.40
N SER A 130 6.34 -12.15 -3.60
CA SER A 130 6.35 -10.99 -2.70
C SER A 130 6.95 -11.25 -1.32
N THR A 131 7.47 -12.45 -1.05
CA THR A 131 7.93 -12.88 0.28
C THR A 131 8.96 -11.96 0.92
N VAL A 132 9.93 -11.49 0.14
CA VAL A 132 11.04 -10.68 0.69
C VAL A 132 10.56 -9.30 1.10
N GLU A 133 9.71 -8.66 0.30
CA GLU A 133 9.14 -7.33 0.58
C GLU A 133 8.21 -7.36 1.78
N ASP A 134 7.45 -8.45 1.91
CA ASP A 134 6.48 -8.64 2.98
C ASP A 134 7.11 -9.16 4.28
N GLY A 135 8.42 -9.38 4.31
CA GLY A 135 9.10 -9.92 5.50
C GLY A 135 8.75 -11.37 5.79
N GLN A 136 8.54 -12.15 4.73
CA GLN A 136 8.29 -13.59 4.82
C GLN A 136 9.48 -14.35 4.26
N ASP A 137 9.66 -15.58 4.70
CA ASP A 137 10.63 -16.53 4.19
C ASP A 137 9.91 -17.66 3.44
N TYR A 138 10.46 -18.05 2.30
CA TYR A 138 10.00 -19.22 1.58
C TYR A 138 10.77 -20.46 2.04
N ASN A 139 10.06 -21.49 2.46
CA ASN A 139 10.64 -22.77 2.81
C ASN A 139 9.88 -23.91 2.14
N ALA A 140 10.49 -24.51 1.11
CA ALA A 140 9.88 -25.59 0.32
C ALA A 140 9.63 -26.88 1.15
N ALA A 141 10.33 -27.06 2.24
CA ALA A 141 10.22 -28.26 3.08
C ALA A 141 9.11 -28.19 4.13
N VAL A 142 8.48 -27.02 4.32
CA VAL A 142 7.48 -26.78 5.36
C VAL A 142 6.16 -26.32 4.73
N PHE A 143 5.06 -26.75 5.31
CA PHE A 143 3.73 -26.26 4.92
C PHE A 143 3.12 -25.39 6.03
N PRO A 144 2.61 -24.19 5.72
CA PRO A 144 2.67 -23.49 4.44
C PRO A 144 4.10 -23.10 4.06
N GLN A 145 4.43 -23.12 2.77
CA GLN A 145 5.78 -22.88 2.27
C GLN A 145 6.29 -21.45 2.52
N VAL A 146 5.37 -20.51 2.72
CA VAL A 146 5.65 -19.12 3.04
C VAL A 146 5.31 -18.86 4.49
N GLN A 147 6.28 -18.36 5.25
CA GLN A 147 6.14 -18.10 6.67
C GLN A 147 6.71 -16.73 7.03
N PRO A 148 6.13 -16.02 8.01
CA PRO A 148 6.69 -14.77 8.50
C PRO A 148 8.10 -14.99 9.04
N LYS A 149 9.01 -14.10 8.65
CA LYS A 149 10.40 -14.13 9.07
C LYS A 149 10.54 -13.94 10.58
N VAL A 150 11.40 -14.73 11.19
CA VAL A 150 11.74 -14.60 12.60
C VAL A 150 12.77 -13.50 12.80
N ILE A 151 12.45 -12.55 13.68
CA ILE A 151 13.33 -11.43 14.05
C ILE A 151 13.92 -11.72 15.43
N GLY A 152 15.23 -11.93 15.47
CA GLY A 152 15.94 -12.17 16.73
C GLY A 152 15.95 -10.96 17.66
N PRO A 153 16.38 -11.14 18.92
CA PRO A 153 16.52 -10.06 19.89
C PRO A 153 17.43 -8.94 19.37
N GLY A 154 16.98 -7.69 19.46
CA GLY A 154 17.74 -6.52 18.99
C GLY A 154 17.88 -6.36 17.47
N GLN A 155 17.44 -7.35 16.67
CA GLN A 155 17.50 -7.33 15.23
C GLN A 155 16.35 -6.52 14.61
N TYR A 156 16.49 -6.17 13.35
CA TYR A 156 15.45 -5.49 12.57
C TYR A 156 15.31 -6.11 11.18
N ILE A 157 14.15 -5.94 10.60
CA ILE A 157 13.88 -6.23 9.18
C ILE A 157 13.33 -4.99 8.48
N SER A 158 13.59 -4.87 7.19
CA SER A 158 12.98 -3.86 6.34
C SER A 158 11.73 -4.45 5.70
N LEU A 159 10.65 -3.70 5.73
CA LEU A 159 9.32 -4.09 5.24
C LEU A 159 8.78 -3.01 4.30
N ASN A 160 8.01 -3.42 3.32
CA ASN A 160 7.25 -2.54 2.44
C ASN A 160 5.76 -2.86 2.57
N LEU A 161 4.95 -1.83 2.75
CA LEU A 161 3.51 -1.90 2.62
C LEU A 161 3.14 -1.32 1.25
N THR A 162 2.55 -2.14 0.42
CA THR A 162 2.10 -1.81 -0.94
C THR A 162 0.60 -1.67 -0.99
#